data_a8b40d74eaa24d96f97878f29e774d36
#
_entry.id   a8b40d74eaa24d96f97878f29e774d36
#
_cell.length_a   1.000
_cell.length_b   1.000
_cell.length_c   1.000
_cell.angle_alpha   90.00
_cell.angle_beta   90.00
_cell.angle_gamma   90.00
#
_symmetry.space_group_name_H-M   'P 1'
#
loop_
_entity.id
_entity.type
_entity.pdbx_description
1 polymer ?
#
loop_
_entity_poly.entity_id
_entity_poly.type
_entity_poly.pdbx_seq_one_letter_code
_entity_poly.pdbx_strand_id
1 'polypeptide(L)'
;SVKKDVFHNWENPFYTAVGDIEQFNDELSKIDSDLFEAILPLPYFHIGSEIANTYNIVESSFSIPTTISYKTGIPMIGVCMSRTSFNQTISNLSLVKVPHSAIPFVNSFSNDKFILIIKSNYSLSEGELELLSHANLMTKKEDYELYSIQIKALKEYMNEPKKLAQYLLETQDSLYVVQDGRGQYISDIDDVIELNFDEMPNRKGMFDTGALILDKPGDNLILEVPFSSPQDSLILIEFWVKAKSYDLAKTRLLWQRITKDKKMYPPNFSLLEMVKSVADDWWLISLPVENVEELKSLKVWTVQSTNAPLHIDNVLIRSSKSTVIRKKGNILQKDNYFWSDSK
;
A
#
# COMPACT_ATOMS: atom_id res chain seq x y z
N SER A 1 -4.65 -38.27 -29.44
CA SER A 1 -3.64 -37.23 -29.72
C SER A 1 -3.79 -35.99 -28.82
N VAL A 2 -5.00 -35.61 -28.42
CA VAL A 2 -5.24 -34.42 -27.58
C VAL A 2 -4.68 -34.55 -26.15
N LYS A 3 -4.55 -35.75 -25.59
CA LYS A 3 -3.99 -35.96 -24.24
C LYS A 3 -2.47 -35.78 -24.14
N LYS A 4 -1.73 -35.91 -25.24
CA LYS A 4 -0.26 -35.74 -25.20
C LYS A 4 0.14 -34.29 -25.22
N ASP A 5 -0.61 -33.41 -25.86
CA ASP A 5 -0.28 -31.98 -25.98
C ASP A 5 -0.54 -31.22 -24.67
N VAL A 6 -1.57 -31.64 -23.90
CA VAL A 6 -1.86 -31.03 -22.61
C VAL A 6 -0.77 -31.34 -21.56
N PHE A 7 -0.18 -32.55 -21.59
CA PHE A 7 0.91 -32.90 -20.66
C PHE A 7 2.26 -32.34 -21.10
N HIS A 8 2.50 -32.10 -22.37
CA HIS A 8 3.76 -31.50 -22.83
C HIS A 8 3.88 -30.02 -22.43
N ASN A 9 2.76 -29.30 -22.36
CA ASN A 9 2.75 -27.93 -21.81
C ASN A 9 2.88 -27.85 -20.28
N TRP A 10 2.64 -28.96 -19.56
CA TRP A 10 2.85 -29.03 -18.11
C TRP A 10 4.28 -29.40 -17.72
N GLU A 11 5.04 -30.00 -18.64
CA GLU A 11 6.44 -30.39 -18.34
C GLU A 11 7.40 -29.19 -18.23
N ASN A 12 7.02 -27.98 -18.75
CA ASN A 12 7.87 -26.78 -18.67
C ASN A 12 7.15 -25.43 -18.60
N PRO A 13 6.19 -25.21 -17.70
CA PRO A 13 5.56 -23.89 -17.58
C PRO A 13 6.54 -22.79 -17.14
N PHE A 14 7.69 -23.18 -16.55
CA PHE A 14 8.73 -22.25 -16.09
C PHE A 14 9.72 -21.84 -17.19
N TYR A 15 9.89 -22.64 -18.24
CA TYR A 15 10.90 -22.39 -19.27
C TYR A 15 10.37 -21.56 -20.45
N THR A 16 9.08 -21.56 -20.70
CA THR A 16 8.48 -20.75 -21.79
C THR A 16 8.55 -19.25 -21.53
N ALA A 17 8.73 -18.83 -20.26
CA ALA A 17 8.80 -17.43 -19.89
C ALA A 17 10.21 -16.83 -19.97
N VAL A 18 11.25 -17.64 -20.19
CA VAL A 18 12.66 -17.20 -20.05
C VAL A 18 13.41 -17.17 -21.39
N GLY A 19 12.79 -17.54 -22.50
CA GLY A 19 13.42 -17.53 -23.83
C GLY A 19 14.61 -18.51 -23.94
N ASP A 20 15.85 -18.02 -23.84
CA ASP A 20 17.06 -18.85 -23.93
C ASP A 20 17.48 -19.36 -22.52
N ILE A 21 17.27 -20.64 -22.27
CA ILE A 21 17.56 -21.29 -20.98
C ILE A 21 19.05 -21.36 -20.66
N GLU A 22 19.90 -21.55 -21.66
CA GLU A 22 21.35 -21.60 -21.44
C GLU A 22 21.88 -20.24 -21.01
N GLN A 23 21.50 -19.19 -21.73
CA GLN A 23 21.85 -17.82 -21.38
C GLN A 23 21.31 -17.43 -20.00
N PHE A 24 20.10 -17.83 -19.65
CA PHE A 24 19.51 -17.59 -18.33
C PHE A 24 20.30 -18.30 -17.21
N ASN A 25 20.70 -19.56 -17.42
CA ASN A 25 21.51 -20.29 -16.45
C ASN A 25 22.91 -19.69 -16.28
N ASP A 26 23.51 -19.21 -17.37
CA ASP A 26 24.81 -18.51 -17.30
C ASP A 26 24.73 -17.20 -16.51
N GLU A 27 23.62 -16.50 -16.59
CA GLU A 27 23.40 -15.29 -15.81
C GLU A 27 23.13 -15.57 -14.33
N LEU A 28 22.37 -16.62 -14.04
CA LEU A 28 22.13 -17.05 -12.67
C LEU A 28 23.43 -17.47 -11.97
N SER A 29 24.36 -18.10 -12.72
CA SER A 29 25.67 -18.49 -12.18
C SER A 29 26.53 -17.32 -11.73
N LYS A 30 26.23 -16.09 -12.18
CA LYS A 30 26.90 -14.85 -11.79
C LYS A 30 26.31 -14.22 -10.53
N ILE A 31 25.16 -14.71 -10.07
CA ILE A 31 24.52 -14.25 -8.83
C ILE A 31 25.17 -14.98 -7.67
N ASP A 32 25.96 -14.25 -6.88
CA ASP A 32 26.45 -14.78 -5.60
C ASP A 32 25.30 -14.80 -4.59
N SER A 33 24.71 -15.98 -4.40
CA SER A 33 23.54 -16.15 -3.53
C SER A 33 23.82 -15.76 -2.08
N ASP A 34 25.06 -15.83 -1.63
CA ASP A 34 25.44 -15.50 -0.24
C ASP A 34 25.31 -13.99 0.05
N LEU A 35 25.33 -13.16 -0.99
CA LEU A 35 25.13 -11.71 -0.86
C LEU A 35 23.67 -11.29 -0.64
N PHE A 36 22.73 -12.18 -0.95
CA PHE A 36 21.32 -11.84 -0.89
C PHE A 36 20.60 -12.51 0.28
N GLU A 37 19.75 -11.74 0.96
CA GLU A 37 18.90 -12.24 2.03
C GLU A 37 17.58 -12.79 1.47
N ALA A 38 17.04 -12.14 0.45
CA ALA A 38 15.77 -12.50 -0.16
C ALA A 38 15.63 -11.97 -1.60
N ILE A 39 14.67 -12.55 -2.33
CA ILE A 39 14.17 -12.07 -3.62
C ILE A 39 12.85 -11.33 -3.41
N LEU A 40 12.71 -10.15 -4.00
CA LEU A 40 11.47 -9.40 -4.08
C LEU A 40 10.98 -9.33 -5.53
N PRO A 41 9.88 -10.01 -5.89
CA PRO A 41 9.29 -9.89 -7.21
C PRO A 41 8.51 -8.57 -7.35
N LEU A 42 8.61 -7.91 -8.51
CA LEU A 42 7.80 -6.74 -8.89
C LEU A 42 7.19 -6.94 -10.29
N PRO A 43 5.89 -6.63 -10.49
CA PRO A 43 4.92 -6.25 -9.46
C PRO A 43 4.82 -7.28 -8.35
N TYR A 44 4.68 -6.81 -7.13
CA TYR A 44 4.55 -7.69 -5.98
C TYR A 44 3.25 -8.49 -6.05
N PHE A 45 3.33 -9.76 -5.71
CA PHE A 45 2.16 -10.63 -5.62
C PHE A 45 2.09 -11.36 -4.29
N HIS A 46 0.87 -11.59 -3.85
CA HIS A 46 0.55 -12.42 -2.70
C HIS A 46 -0.67 -13.27 -3.04
N ILE A 47 -0.45 -14.56 -3.28
CA ILE A 47 -1.49 -15.55 -3.55
C ILE A 47 -1.55 -16.48 -2.35
N GLY A 48 -2.59 -16.36 -1.55
CA GLY A 48 -2.77 -17.16 -0.35
C GLY A 48 -4.20 -17.11 0.14
N SER A 49 -4.43 -17.39 1.43
CA SER A 49 -5.73 -17.22 2.07
C SER A 49 -6.17 -15.75 2.11
N GLU A 50 -5.21 -14.83 2.10
CA GLU A 50 -5.42 -13.39 1.99
C GLU A 50 -4.90 -12.92 0.64
N ILE A 51 -5.81 -12.62 -0.28
CA ILE A 51 -5.47 -12.19 -1.64
C ILE A 51 -5.19 -10.69 -1.62
N ALA A 52 -3.96 -10.30 -1.88
CA ALA A 52 -3.56 -8.90 -1.96
C ALA A 52 -2.61 -8.66 -3.14
N ASN A 53 -2.76 -7.51 -3.81
CA ASN A 53 -1.96 -7.12 -4.99
C ASN A 53 -1.97 -8.16 -6.14
N THR A 54 -3.12 -8.78 -6.39
CA THR A 54 -3.24 -9.85 -7.40
C THR A 54 -3.62 -9.35 -8.80
N TYR A 55 -3.85 -8.04 -8.95
CA TYR A 55 -4.39 -7.47 -10.20
C TYR A 55 -3.48 -7.61 -11.41
N ASN A 56 -2.19 -7.81 -11.18
CA ASN A 56 -1.16 -7.89 -12.22
C ASN A 56 -0.42 -9.23 -12.22
N ILE A 57 -1.01 -10.29 -11.66
CA ILE A 57 -0.37 -11.61 -11.74
C ILE A 57 -0.50 -12.12 -13.16
N VAL A 58 0.59 -11.96 -13.87
CA VAL A 58 0.79 -12.55 -15.18
C VAL A 58 1.83 -13.66 -15.01
N GLU A 59 1.76 -14.66 -15.83
CA GLU A 59 2.61 -15.86 -15.74
C GLU A 59 4.10 -15.53 -15.56
N SER A 60 4.62 -14.54 -16.28
CA SER A 60 6.02 -14.13 -16.17
C SER A 60 6.39 -13.41 -14.87
N SER A 61 5.46 -12.67 -14.25
CA SER A 61 5.74 -12.01 -12.96
C SER A 61 5.92 -13.00 -11.79
N PHE A 62 5.42 -14.22 -11.97
CA PHE A 62 5.54 -15.31 -11.01
C PHE A 62 6.65 -16.31 -11.40
N SER A 63 6.70 -16.73 -12.67
CA SER A 63 7.57 -17.83 -13.11
C SER A 63 9.05 -17.47 -13.02
N ILE A 64 9.46 -16.27 -13.46
CA ILE A 64 10.86 -15.84 -13.44
C ILE A 64 11.41 -15.77 -12.00
N PRO A 65 10.79 -15.03 -11.06
CA PRO A 65 11.28 -14.99 -9.67
C PRO A 65 11.31 -16.37 -9.00
N THR A 66 10.32 -17.21 -9.24
CA THR A 66 10.27 -18.56 -8.69
C THR A 66 11.41 -19.43 -9.23
N THR A 67 11.70 -19.33 -10.52
CA THR A 67 12.80 -20.07 -11.14
C THR A 67 14.14 -19.61 -10.58
N ILE A 68 14.35 -18.31 -10.43
CA ILE A 68 15.57 -17.75 -9.84
C ILE A 68 15.71 -18.23 -8.39
N SER A 69 14.66 -18.11 -7.59
CA SER A 69 14.66 -18.59 -6.20
C SER A 69 15.01 -20.09 -6.10
N TYR A 70 14.38 -20.91 -6.94
CA TYR A 70 14.66 -22.35 -6.97
C TYR A 70 16.11 -22.67 -7.35
N LYS A 71 16.65 -21.99 -8.35
CA LYS A 71 18.01 -22.23 -8.85
C LYS A 71 19.10 -21.72 -7.93
N THR A 72 18.87 -20.56 -7.29
CA THR A 72 19.87 -19.90 -6.44
C THR A 72 19.76 -20.28 -4.97
N GLY A 73 18.62 -20.85 -4.56
CA GLY A 73 18.32 -21.12 -3.14
C GLY A 73 17.97 -19.85 -2.32
N ILE A 74 17.94 -18.66 -2.95
CA ILE A 74 17.56 -17.42 -2.26
C ILE A 74 16.08 -17.43 -1.97
N PRO A 75 15.63 -17.23 -0.71
CA PRO A 75 14.20 -17.21 -0.36
C PRO A 75 13.47 -16.05 -1.02
N MET A 76 12.21 -16.27 -1.38
CA MET A 76 11.38 -15.26 -2.05
C MET A 76 10.37 -14.62 -1.06
N ILE A 77 10.26 -13.30 -1.07
CA ILE A 77 9.29 -12.56 -0.26
C ILE A 77 7.87 -12.67 -0.84
N GLY A 78 7.74 -12.83 -2.16
CA GLY A 78 6.46 -13.13 -2.80
C GLY A 78 5.88 -14.47 -2.33
N VAL A 79 4.57 -14.55 -2.20
CA VAL A 79 3.90 -15.74 -1.66
C VAL A 79 2.92 -16.32 -2.68
N CYS A 80 3.07 -17.64 -2.92
CA CYS A 80 2.08 -18.44 -3.64
C CYS A 80 1.81 -19.70 -2.81
N MET A 81 1.03 -19.57 -1.73
CA MET A 81 0.72 -20.65 -0.81
C MET A 81 -0.75 -20.57 -0.39
N SER A 82 -1.37 -21.73 -0.21
CA SER A 82 -2.78 -21.83 0.16
C SER A 82 -3.09 -21.36 1.60
N ARG A 83 -2.06 -21.19 2.44
CA ARG A 83 -2.22 -20.76 3.83
C ARG A 83 -1.11 -19.78 4.22
N THR A 84 -1.50 -18.52 4.35
CA THR A 84 -0.66 -17.45 4.89
C THR A 84 -1.41 -16.75 6.00
N SER A 85 -0.69 -16.32 7.05
CA SER A 85 -1.33 -15.54 8.10
C SER A 85 -1.59 -14.11 7.62
N PHE A 86 -2.63 -13.48 8.14
CA PHE A 86 -2.94 -12.08 7.86
C PHE A 86 -1.74 -11.16 8.20
N ASN A 87 -1.10 -11.36 9.35
CA ASN A 87 0.06 -10.58 9.74
C ASN A 87 1.24 -10.72 8.78
N GLN A 88 1.47 -11.90 8.23
CA GLN A 88 2.51 -12.12 7.23
C GLN A 88 2.19 -11.39 5.92
N THR A 89 0.93 -11.44 5.50
CA THR A 89 0.46 -10.71 4.31
C THR A 89 0.71 -9.22 4.44
N ILE A 90 0.29 -8.62 5.57
CA ILE A 90 0.48 -7.20 5.85
C ILE A 90 1.97 -6.86 5.91
N SER A 91 2.76 -7.66 6.62
CA SER A 91 4.18 -7.44 6.76
C SER A 91 4.90 -7.41 5.42
N ASN A 92 4.58 -8.35 4.53
CA ASN A 92 5.17 -8.38 3.19
C ASN A 92 4.71 -7.21 2.31
N LEU A 93 3.42 -6.86 2.36
CA LEU A 93 2.87 -5.73 1.61
C LEU A 93 3.49 -4.39 2.01
N SER A 94 3.89 -4.25 3.27
CA SER A 94 4.52 -3.02 3.77
C SER A 94 5.84 -2.68 3.07
N LEU A 95 6.50 -3.67 2.43
CA LEU A 95 7.70 -3.42 1.61
C LEU A 95 7.42 -2.60 0.36
N VAL A 96 6.24 -2.74 -0.21
CA VAL A 96 5.88 -2.21 -1.53
C VAL A 96 4.80 -1.13 -1.48
N LYS A 97 4.42 -0.70 -0.27
CA LYS A 97 3.41 0.35 -0.05
C LYS A 97 4.02 1.55 0.63
N VAL A 98 3.69 2.73 0.16
CA VAL A 98 4.14 4.02 0.72
C VAL A 98 3.13 4.60 1.69
N PRO A 99 3.66 5.31 2.67
CA PRO A 99 5.02 5.35 3.15
C PRO A 99 5.31 4.10 3.95
N HIS A 100 6.54 3.68 3.89
CA HIS A 100 6.95 2.50 4.62
C HIS A 100 6.97 2.81 6.13
N SER A 101 6.16 2.11 6.88
CA SER A 101 6.32 2.02 8.33
C SER A 101 7.45 1.03 8.65
N ALA A 102 8.06 1.14 9.81
CA ALA A 102 9.09 0.20 10.24
C ALA A 102 8.56 -1.25 10.09
N ILE A 103 9.22 -2.03 9.23
CA ILE A 103 8.80 -3.39 8.93
C ILE A 103 9.61 -4.34 9.81
N PRO A 104 8.99 -5.01 10.80
CA PRO A 104 9.72 -5.80 11.79
C PRO A 104 10.62 -6.87 11.17
N PHE A 105 10.18 -7.54 10.10
CA PHE A 105 10.98 -8.60 9.52
C PHE A 105 12.21 -8.09 8.76
N VAL A 106 12.17 -6.88 8.15
CA VAL A 106 13.35 -6.27 7.53
C VAL A 106 14.40 -5.92 8.57
N ASN A 107 13.98 -5.58 9.78
CA ASN A 107 14.91 -5.30 10.87
C ASN A 107 15.73 -6.53 11.28
N SER A 108 15.22 -7.74 11.08
CA SER A 108 15.95 -9.00 11.34
C SER A 108 16.99 -9.33 10.28
N PHE A 109 16.95 -8.71 9.10
CA PHE A 109 17.90 -8.94 8.02
C PHE A 109 19.27 -8.31 8.31
N SER A 110 20.33 -8.93 7.82
CA SER A 110 21.69 -8.41 7.94
C SER A 110 21.89 -7.14 7.10
N ASN A 111 22.45 -6.09 7.70
CA ASN A 111 22.69 -4.81 7.02
C ASN A 111 23.66 -4.90 5.85
N ASP A 112 24.55 -5.90 5.86
CA ASP A 112 25.62 -6.09 4.85
C ASP A 112 25.10 -6.84 3.62
N LYS A 113 23.93 -7.44 3.71
CA LYS A 113 23.31 -8.17 2.60
C LYS A 113 22.39 -7.29 1.76
N PHE A 114 21.92 -7.86 0.66
CA PHE A 114 21.06 -7.20 -0.32
C PHE A 114 19.70 -7.94 -0.44
N ILE A 115 18.70 -7.24 -0.93
CA ILE A 115 17.51 -7.81 -1.53
C ILE A 115 17.70 -7.79 -3.05
N LEU A 116 17.52 -8.94 -3.69
CA LEU A 116 17.45 -9.07 -5.14
C LEU A 116 16.03 -8.74 -5.60
N ILE A 117 15.87 -7.65 -6.35
CA ILE A 117 14.57 -7.26 -6.90
C ILE A 117 14.49 -7.75 -8.33
N ILE A 118 13.43 -8.46 -8.66
CA ILE A 118 13.15 -8.97 -10.00
C ILE A 118 11.91 -8.25 -10.52
N LYS A 119 12.13 -7.31 -11.43
CA LYS A 119 11.07 -6.54 -12.07
C LYS A 119 10.72 -7.16 -13.41
N SER A 120 9.49 -7.60 -13.58
CA SER A 120 8.92 -7.99 -14.86
C SER A 120 8.37 -6.78 -15.64
N ASN A 121 8.07 -6.95 -16.94
CA ASN A 121 7.64 -5.88 -17.85
C ASN A 121 6.18 -5.44 -17.66
N TYR A 122 5.74 -5.27 -16.39
CA TYR A 122 4.39 -4.80 -16.06
C TYR A 122 4.42 -3.49 -15.31
N SER A 123 3.26 -2.81 -15.30
CA SER A 123 3.11 -1.56 -14.56
C SER A 123 3.28 -1.79 -13.05
N LEU A 124 4.04 -0.91 -12.42
CA LEU A 124 4.28 -0.91 -10.99
C LEU A 124 3.36 0.10 -10.29
N SER A 125 3.02 -0.19 -9.04
CA SER A 125 2.36 0.77 -8.15
C SER A 125 3.33 1.89 -7.73
N GLU A 126 2.79 2.98 -7.19
CA GLU A 126 3.58 4.12 -6.68
C GLU A 126 4.68 3.66 -5.70
N GLY A 127 4.32 2.80 -4.72
CA GLY A 127 5.29 2.32 -3.74
C GLY A 127 6.36 1.40 -4.32
N GLU A 128 6.03 0.59 -5.33
CA GLU A 128 7.00 -0.24 -6.04
C GLU A 128 7.97 0.61 -6.86
N LEU A 129 7.48 1.67 -7.53
CA LEU A 129 8.31 2.62 -8.28
C LEU A 129 9.24 3.37 -7.34
N GLU A 130 8.73 3.83 -6.20
CA GLU A 130 9.52 4.53 -5.20
C GLU A 130 10.61 3.61 -4.63
N LEU A 131 10.28 2.38 -4.23
CA LEU A 131 11.26 1.40 -3.78
C LEU A 131 12.34 1.14 -4.84
N LEU A 132 11.92 0.97 -6.10
CA LEU A 132 12.83 0.70 -7.20
C LEU A 132 13.79 1.86 -7.48
N SER A 133 13.37 3.11 -7.24
CA SER A 133 14.21 4.30 -7.40
C SER A 133 15.41 4.32 -6.45
N HIS A 134 15.36 3.59 -5.34
CA HIS A 134 16.45 3.43 -4.39
C HIS A 134 17.32 2.18 -4.63
N ALA A 135 16.99 1.39 -5.65
CA ALA A 135 17.70 0.18 -6.00
C ALA A 135 18.69 0.41 -7.17
N ASN A 136 19.74 -0.39 -7.23
CA ASN A 136 20.72 -0.35 -8.29
C ASN A 136 20.39 -1.37 -9.37
N LEU A 137 20.31 -0.95 -10.63
CA LEU A 137 20.13 -1.83 -11.77
C LEU A 137 21.38 -2.70 -11.95
N MET A 138 21.22 -4.01 -11.93
CA MET A 138 22.27 -4.99 -12.16
C MET A 138 22.27 -5.48 -13.63
N THR A 139 21.08 -5.84 -14.13
CA THR A 139 20.92 -6.43 -15.46
C THR A 139 19.55 -6.05 -16.01
N LYS A 140 19.51 -5.77 -17.32
CA LYS A 140 18.28 -5.52 -18.07
C LYS A 140 18.15 -6.50 -19.22
N LYS A 141 17.01 -7.18 -19.30
CA LYS A 141 16.63 -8.10 -20.37
C LYS A 141 15.30 -7.69 -20.99
N GLU A 142 14.92 -8.39 -22.04
CA GLU A 142 13.66 -8.15 -22.73
C GLU A 142 12.44 -8.39 -21.81
N ASP A 143 12.47 -9.48 -21.01
CA ASP A 143 11.34 -9.92 -20.19
C ASP A 143 11.43 -9.50 -18.71
N TYR A 144 12.61 -9.12 -18.23
CA TYR A 144 12.83 -8.73 -16.84
C TYR A 144 14.03 -7.82 -16.63
N GLU A 145 14.05 -7.17 -15.49
CA GLU A 145 15.19 -6.40 -15.00
C GLU A 145 15.56 -6.89 -13.59
N LEU A 146 16.86 -7.01 -13.31
CA LEU A 146 17.38 -7.34 -11.99
C LEU A 146 17.95 -6.09 -11.34
N TYR A 147 17.54 -5.87 -10.10
CA TYR A 147 18.04 -4.79 -9.26
C TYR A 147 18.53 -5.36 -7.93
N SER A 148 19.38 -4.60 -7.25
CA SER A 148 19.77 -4.88 -5.87
C SER A 148 19.58 -3.65 -5.01
N ILE A 149 19.11 -3.84 -3.79
CA ILE A 149 19.08 -2.81 -2.76
C ILE A 149 19.76 -3.35 -1.50
N GLN A 150 20.75 -2.60 -0.98
CA GLN A 150 21.38 -2.96 0.27
C GLN A 150 20.37 -2.83 1.41
N ILE A 151 20.33 -3.78 2.33
CA ILE A 151 19.36 -3.79 3.43
C ILE A 151 19.55 -2.57 4.34
N LYS A 152 20.77 -2.11 4.54
CA LYS A 152 21.04 -0.86 5.25
C LYS A 152 20.37 0.33 4.56
N ALA A 153 20.56 0.48 3.25
CA ALA A 153 19.95 1.56 2.47
C ALA A 153 18.41 1.47 2.48
N LEU A 154 17.86 0.25 2.39
CA LEU A 154 16.43 0.02 2.51
C LEU A 154 15.89 0.50 3.86
N LYS A 155 16.56 0.16 4.97
CA LYS A 155 16.17 0.61 6.32
C LYS A 155 16.27 2.13 6.47
N GLU A 156 17.29 2.76 5.88
CA GLU A 156 17.45 4.21 5.86
C GLU A 156 16.32 4.89 5.10
N TYR A 157 16.02 4.41 3.90
CA TYR A 157 14.92 4.88 3.06
C TYR A 157 13.56 4.77 3.77
N MET A 158 13.26 3.65 4.40
CA MET A 158 12.00 3.46 5.15
C MET A 158 11.84 4.43 6.32
N ASN A 159 12.92 4.99 6.83
CA ASN A 159 12.90 5.97 7.91
C ASN A 159 12.89 7.44 7.42
N GLU A 160 13.13 7.70 6.14
CA GLU A 160 13.15 9.06 5.59
C GLU A 160 11.83 9.83 5.78
N PRO A 161 10.64 9.25 5.53
CA PRO A 161 9.40 9.97 5.74
C PRO A 161 9.18 10.37 7.19
N LYS A 162 9.61 9.53 8.15
CA LYS A 162 9.58 9.85 9.59
C LYS A 162 10.53 10.99 9.92
N LYS A 163 11.77 10.94 9.42
CA LYS A 163 12.78 12.00 9.64
C LYS A 163 12.30 13.33 9.05
N LEU A 164 11.73 13.30 7.85
CA LEU A 164 11.16 14.48 7.23
C LEU A 164 10.02 15.08 8.06
N ALA A 165 9.11 14.26 8.57
CA ALA A 165 8.02 14.71 9.42
C ALA A 165 8.54 15.32 10.73
N GLN A 166 9.56 14.72 11.34
CA GLN A 166 10.22 15.26 12.52
C GLN A 166 10.87 16.62 12.23
N TYR A 167 11.63 16.71 11.15
CA TYR A 167 12.28 17.95 10.70
C TYR A 167 11.27 19.08 10.47
N LEU A 168 10.16 18.77 9.79
CA LEU A 168 9.11 19.75 9.51
C LEU A 168 8.44 20.25 10.79
N LEU A 169 8.24 19.41 11.80
CA LEU A 169 7.73 19.83 13.10
C LEU A 169 8.66 20.78 13.86
N GLU A 170 9.97 20.66 13.63
CA GLU A 170 10.98 21.48 14.31
C GLU A 170 11.23 22.81 13.59
N THR A 171 10.99 22.90 12.28
CA THR A 171 11.50 24.01 11.45
C THR A 171 10.42 24.89 10.82
N GLN A 172 9.16 24.48 10.83
CA GLN A 172 8.09 25.22 10.14
C GLN A 172 6.95 25.60 11.08
N ASP A 173 6.83 26.90 11.37
CA ASP A 173 5.75 27.47 12.17
C ASP A 173 4.33 27.34 11.51
N SER A 174 4.28 26.96 10.23
CA SER A 174 3.05 26.86 9.44
C SER A 174 2.46 25.46 9.37
N LEU A 175 2.92 24.53 10.20
CA LEU A 175 2.44 23.16 10.20
C LEU A 175 1.46 22.90 11.34
N TYR A 176 0.53 22.02 11.05
CA TYR A 176 -0.47 21.59 12.01
C TYR A 176 0.16 20.66 13.05
N VAL A 177 0.18 21.09 14.29
CA VAL A 177 0.67 20.30 15.43
C VAL A 177 -0.47 20.05 16.39
N VAL A 178 -0.85 18.80 16.59
CA VAL A 178 -1.78 18.41 17.68
C VAL A 178 -0.98 18.21 18.95
N GLN A 179 -1.24 19.05 19.95
CA GLN A 179 -0.87 18.75 21.34
C GLN A 179 -2.15 18.41 22.13
N ASP A 180 -2.13 17.28 22.85
CA ASP A 180 -3.17 16.87 23.79
C ASP A 180 -4.59 16.74 23.21
N GLY A 181 -4.72 16.22 22.01
CA GLY A 181 -6.02 15.91 21.38
C GLY A 181 -6.80 17.14 20.92
N ARG A 182 -6.25 18.34 21.04
CA ARG A 182 -6.79 19.58 20.48
C ARG A 182 -5.77 20.18 19.54
N GLY A 183 -6.08 20.17 18.25
CA GLY A 183 -5.20 20.71 17.23
C GLY A 183 -5.49 22.17 16.94
N GLN A 184 -4.46 22.94 16.65
CA GLN A 184 -4.58 24.23 15.99
C GLN A 184 -4.08 24.09 14.56
N TYR A 185 -4.87 24.53 13.61
CA TYR A 185 -4.43 24.65 12.22
C TYR A 185 -3.52 25.85 12.09
N ILE A 186 -2.28 25.60 11.70
CA ILE A 186 -1.33 26.64 11.33
C ILE A 186 -1.10 26.52 9.82
N SER A 187 -2.13 26.61 9.04
CA SER A 187 -2.01 26.83 7.60
C SER A 187 -3.15 27.72 7.15
N ASP A 188 -2.87 28.62 6.20
CA ASP A 188 -3.86 29.46 5.53
C ASP A 188 -4.80 28.64 4.60
N ILE A 189 -4.90 27.34 4.80
CA ILE A 189 -5.66 26.44 3.93
C ILE A 189 -6.88 25.97 4.71
N ASP A 190 -8.02 26.59 4.42
CA ASP A 190 -9.34 26.26 4.96
C ASP A 190 -9.87 24.85 4.56
N ASP A 191 -9.04 23.99 3.94
CA ASP A 191 -9.48 22.82 3.19
C ASP A 191 -9.00 21.48 3.77
N VAL A 192 -8.66 21.44 5.06
CA VAL A 192 -8.36 20.17 5.74
C VAL A 192 -9.53 19.81 6.66
N ILE A 193 -10.17 18.68 6.38
CA ILE A 193 -11.25 18.13 7.21
C ILE A 193 -10.77 16.82 7.82
N GLU A 194 -10.89 16.72 9.11
CA GLU A 194 -10.58 15.51 9.86
C GLU A 194 -11.81 15.01 10.59
N LEU A 195 -12.07 13.70 10.45
CA LEU A 195 -13.08 12.99 11.23
C LEU A 195 -12.37 11.89 11.99
N ASN A 196 -12.27 12.07 13.28
CA ASN A 196 -11.96 11.00 14.22
C ASN A 196 -13.27 10.53 14.87
N PHE A 197 -13.33 9.27 15.23
CA PHE A 197 -14.52 8.67 15.82
C PHE A 197 -14.35 8.42 17.32
N ASP A 198 -13.50 9.20 17.98
CA ASP A 198 -13.14 9.07 19.41
C ASP A 198 -14.35 9.17 20.34
N GLU A 199 -15.39 9.88 19.92
CA GLU A 199 -16.64 10.01 20.68
C GLU A 199 -17.52 8.74 20.63
N MET A 200 -17.15 7.73 19.85
CA MET A 200 -17.86 6.45 19.79
C MET A 200 -17.32 5.49 20.86
N PRO A 201 -17.92 5.42 22.06
CA PRO A 201 -17.36 4.69 23.17
C PRO A 201 -17.34 3.18 22.92
N ASN A 202 -16.37 2.50 23.54
CA ASN A 202 -16.17 1.04 23.51
C ASN A 202 -15.70 0.43 22.17
N ARG A 203 -15.09 1.19 21.28
CA ARG A 203 -14.59 0.69 20.01
C ARG A 203 -13.12 1.05 19.87
N LYS A 204 -12.27 0.05 19.74
CA LYS A 204 -10.83 0.26 19.56
C LYS A 204 -10.58 0.83 18.17
N GLY A 205 -10.21 2.09 18.11
CA GLY A 205 -9.71 2.75 16.92
C GLY A 205 -8.26 2.36 16.61
N MET A 206 -7.70 2.94 15.58
CA MET A 206 -6.31 2.74 15.19
C MET A 206 -5.35 3.42 16.18
N PHE A 207 -5.67 4.63 16.57
CA PHE A 207 -4.84 5.44 17.47
C PHE A 207 -5.46 5.60 18.86
N ASP A 208 -6.78 5.63 18.93
CA ASP A 208 -7.55 5.96 20.11
C ASP A 208 -8.67 4.96 20.39
N THR A 209 -9.69 5.42 21.11
CA THR A 209 -10.78 4.56 21.59
C THR A 209 -11.97 4.45 20.65
N GLY A 210 -12.02 5.22 19.56
CA GLY A 210 -13.14 5.32 18.64
C GLY A 210 -12.88 4.75 17.25
N ALA A 211 -13.90 4.12 16.67
CA ALA A 211 -13.94 3.76 15.25
C ALA A 211 -15.38 3.69 14.77
N LEU A 212 -15.63 4.10 13.53
CA LEU A 212 -16.90 3.82 12.85
C LEU A 212 -16.94 2.35 12.49
N ILE A 213 -17.96 1.63 12.95
CA ILE A 213 -18.16 0.22 12.59
C ILE A 213 -19.33 0.10 11.63
N LEU A 214 -19.04 -0.45 10.46
CA LEU A 214 -20.01 -0.80 9.44
C LEU A 214 -20.20 -2.33 9.50
N ASP A 215 -21.27 -2.77 10.11
CA ASP A 215 -21.52 -4.18 10.45
C ASP A 215 -22.69 -4.81 9.67
N LYS A 216 -23.27 -4.07 8.72
CA LYS A 216 -24.39 -4.53 7.92
C LYS A 216 -24.03 -4.61 6.44
N PRO A 217 -24.49 -5.64 5.74
CA PRO A 217 -24.37 -5.68 4.29
C PRO A 217 -25.22 -4.57 3.65
N GLY A 218 -24.85 -4.16 2.44
CA GLY A 218 -25.50 -3.09 1.70
C GLY A 218 -24.76 -1.76 1.78
N ASP A 219 -25.47 -0.68 1.56
CA ASP A 219 -24.93 0.68 1.48
C ASP A 219 -24.70 1.25 2.89
N ASN A 220 -23.44 1.60 3.17
CA ASN A 220 -23.05 2.18 4.45
C ASN A 220 -22.33 3.52 4.20
N LEU A 221 -22.93 4.62 4.64
CA LEU A 221 -22.34 5.95 4.54
C LEU A 221 -21.12 6.05 5.47
N ILE A 222 -19.99 6.49 4.91
CA ILE A 222 -18.77 6.81 5.66
C ILE A 222 -18.80 8.29 6.03
N LEU A 223 -19.00 9.16 5.03
CA LEU A 223 -19.01 10.60 5.24
C LEU A 223 -19.89 11.33 4.20
N GLU A 224 -20.36 12.49 4.62
CA GLU A 224 -20.93 13.51 3.74
C GLU A 224 -20.34 14.86 4.15
N VAL A 225 -19.64 15.51 3.24
CA VAL A 225 -18.91 16.76 3.50
C VAL A 225 -19.40 17.84 2.56
N PRO A 226 -19.89 18.97 3.09
CA PRO A 226 -20.14 20.18 2.30
C PRO A 226 -18.83 20.92 2.02
N PHE A 227 -18.71 21.52 0.85
CA PHE A 227 -17.61 22.41 0.48
C PHE A 227 -18.14 23.82 0.25
N SER A 228 -17.56 24.80 0.92
CA SER A 228 -17.93 26.21 0.79
C SER A 228 -17.27 26.87 -0.40
N SER A 229 -16.02 26.52 -0.69
CA SER A 229 -15.28 26.94 -1.89
C SER A 229 -14.16 25.96 -2.15
N PRO A 230 -14.18 25.19 -3.23
CA PRO A 230 -13.06 24.33 -3.59
C PRO A 230 -11.93 25.18 -4.17
N GLN A 231 -10.73 24.95 -3.74
CA GLN A 231 -9.55 25.73 -4.14
C GLN A 231 -8.59 24.93 -5.03
N ASP A 232 -8.61 23.62 -4.95
CA ASP A 232 -7.72 22.75 -5.73
C ASP A 232 -8.47 21.87 -6.72
N SER A 233 -7.81 21.54 -7.81
CA SER A 233 -8.34 20.61 -8.82
C SER A 233 -8.39 19.15 -8.34
N LEU A 234 -7.65 18.82 -7.27
CA LEU A 234 -7.55 17.47 -6.72
C LEU A 234 -7.54 17.50 -5.19
N ILE A 235 -8.48 16.78 -4.59
CA ILE A 235 -8.47 16.47 -3.16
C ILE A 235 -8.20 15.00 -2.93
N LEU A 236 -7.59 14.69 -1.80
CA LEU A 236 -7.36 13.34 -1.31
C LEU A 236 -8.26 13.07 -0.11
N ILE A 237 -8.95 11.94 -0.14
CA ILE A 237 -9.70 11.40 0.99
C ILE A 237 -8.98 10.15 1.44
N GLU A 238 -8.44 10.18 2.64
CA GLU A 238 -7.66 9.08 3.20
C GLU A 238 -8.29 8.63 4.50
N PHE A 239 -8.41 7.32 4.69
CA PHE A 239 -8.95 6.74 5.93
C PHE A 239 -8.39 5.34 6.16
N TRP A 240 -8.29 4.96 7.43
CA TRP A 240 -7.84 3.65 7.81
C TRP A 240 -9.02 2.69 7.95
N VAL A 241 -8.85 1.48 7.42
CA VAL A 241 -9.84 0.41 7.49
C VAL A 241 -9.21 -0.83 8.10
N LYS A 242 -9.83 -1.37 9.13
CA LYS A 242 -9.49 -2.69 9.67
C LYS A 242 -10.50 -3.71 9.16
N ALA A 243 -10.01 -4.63 8.35
CA ALA A 243 -10.77 -5.75 7.79
C ALA A 243 -9.82 -6.81 7.25
N LYS A 244 -10.32 -8.00 6.97
CA LYS A 244 -9.56 -8.99 6.21
C LYS A 244 -9.49 -8.59 4.74
N SER A 245 -8.41 -8.95 4.04
CA SER A 245 -8.23 -8.62 2.62
C SER A 245 -9.38 -9.15 1.74
N TYR A 246 -9.93 -10.32 2.06
CA TYR A 246 -11.10 -10.86 1.39
C TYR A 246 -12.32 -9.93 1.49
N ASP A 247 -12.58 -9.37 2.67
CA ASP A 247 -13.70 -8.47 2.90
C ASP A 247 -13.47 -7.13 2.19
N LEU A 248 -12.23 -6.62 2.16
CA LEU A 248 -11.86 -5.44 1.37
C LEU A 248 -12.08 -5.67 -0.13
N ALA A 249 -11.70 -6.84 -0.66
CA ALA A 249 -11.92 -7.19 -2.06
C ALA A 249 -13.42 -7.30 -2.43
N LYS A 250 -14.26 -7.66 -1.46
CA LYS A 250 -15.73 -7.80 -1.62
C LYS A 250 -16.50 -6.53 -1.29
N THR A 251 -15.85 -5.52 -0.73
CA THR A 251 -16.46 -4.24 -0.41
C THR A 251 -16.15 -3.23 -1.52
N ARG A 252 -17.18 -2.60 -2.05
CA ARG A 252 -17.05 -1.55 -3.04
C ARG A 252 -17.05 -0.18 -2.38
N LEU A 253 -16.16 0.69 -2.82
CA LEU A 253 -16.13 2.09 -2.45
C LEU A 253 -16.80 2.90 -3.55
N LEU A 254 -17.77 3.70 -3.15
CA LEU A 254 -18.47 4.60 -4.04
C LEU A 254 -18.41 6.01 -3.47
N TRP A 255 -18.42 6.99 -4.36
CA TRP A 255 -18.55 8.38 -3.97
C TRP A 255 -19.42 9.14 -4.97
N GLN A 256 -20.04 10.18 -4.51
CA GLN A 256 -20.90 11.04 -5.31
C GLN A 256 -20.42 12.48 -5.17
N ARG A 257 -20.07 13.07 -6.30
CA ARG A 257 -19.81 14.50 -6.39
C ARG A 257 -21.12 15.22 -6.70
N ILE A 258 -21.46 16.21 -5.90
CA ILE A 258 -22.62 17.06 -6.10
C ILE A 258 -22.11 18.46 -6.44
N THR A 259 -22.29 18.87 -7.69
CA THR A 259 -22.04 20.23 -8.17
C THR A 259 -23.37 21.00 -8.29
N LYS A 260 -23.34 22.26 -8.72
CA LYS A 260 -24.58 23.04 -8.92
C LYS A 260 -25.55 22.36 -9.88
N ASP A 261 -25.02 21.68 -10.89
CA ASP A 261 -25.82 21.26 -12.05
C ASP A 261 -25.87 19.74 -12.25
N LYS A 262 -24.99 18.99 -11.59
CA LYS A 262 -24.88 17.54 -11.84
C LYS A 262 -24.55 16.72 -10.60
N LYS A 263 -25.10 15.50 -10.56
CA LYS A 263 -24.64 14.42 -9.72
C LYS A 263 -23.78 13.49 -10.55
N MET A 264 -22.53 13.31 -10.16
CA MET A 264 -21.59 12.43 -10.87
C MET A 264 -21.23 11.25 -9.97
N TYR A 265 -21.28 10.08 -10.57
CA TYR A 265 -20.89 8.81 -9.93
C TYR A 265 -19.66 8.29 -10.68
N PRO A 266 -18.51 8.21 -10.03
CA PRO A 266 -17.33 7.63 -10.63
C PRO A 266 -17.40 6.10 -10.72
N PRO A 267 -16.41 5.48 -11.35
CA PRO A 267 -16.29 4.02 -11.40
C PRO A 267 -16.30 3.40 -10.01
N ASN A 268 -16.78 2.18 -9.96
CA ASN A 268 -16.93 1.38 -8.76
C ASN A 268 -15.64 0.58 -8.51
N PHE A 269 -14.88 0.91 -7.48
CA PHE A 269 -13.65 0.22 -7.10
C PHE A 269 -13.84 -0.65 -5.86
N SER A 270 -13.09 -1.75 -5.75
CA SER A 270 -13.00 -2.45 -4.46
C SER A 270 -12.11 -1.64 -3.51
N LEU A 271 -12.37 -1.77 -2.19
CA LEU A 271 -11.49 -1.13 -1.20
C LEU A 271 -10.03 -1.60 -1.35
N LEU A 272 -9.84 -2.87 -1.72
CA LEU A 272 -8.50 -3.43 -1.88
C LEU A 272 -7.70 -2.75 -3.00
N GLU A 273 -8.36 -2.31 -4.08
CA GLU A 273 -7.73 -1.55 -5.17
C GLU A 273 -7.22 -0.18 -4.73
N MET A 274 -7.84 0.40 -3.71
CA MET A 274 -7.54 1.74 -3.20
C MET A 274 -6.56 1.72 -2.02
N VAL A 275 -6.03 0.55 -1.66
CA VAL A 275 -5.04 0.45 -0.58
C VAL A 275 -3.75 1.14 -0.98
N LYS A 276 -3.36 2.15 -0.21
CA LYS A 276 -2.11 2.90 -0.38
C LYS A 276 -1.02 2.46 0.59
N SER A 277 -1.39 2.11 1.82
CA SER A 277 -0.44 1.65 2.84
C SER A 277 -1.09 0.64 3.78
N VAL A 278 -0.27 -0.01 4.58
CA VAL A 278 -0.71 -0.95 5.62
C VAL A 278 0.08 -0.73 6.90
N ALA A 279 -0.58 -0.89 8.04
CA ALA A 279 0.07 -0.81 9.34
C ALA A 279 -0.68 -1.69 10.34
N ASP A 280 0.02 -2.62 10.98
CA ASP A 280 -0.54 -3.67 11.81
C ASP A 280 -1.66 -4.45 11.07
N ASP A 281 -2.91 -4.34 11.52
CA ASP A 281 -4.08 -4.94 10.89
C ASP A 281 -5.01 -3.89 10.24
N TRP A 282 -4.47 -2.70 9.94
CA TRP A 282 -5.16 -1.60 9.30
C TRP A 282 -4.64 -1.33 7.89
N TRP A 283 -5.55 -0.93 7.01
CA TRP A 283 -5.30 -0.63 5.60
C TRP A 283 -5.62 0.84 5.35
N LEU A 284 -4.65 1.60 4.88
CA LEU A 284 -4.88 2.97 4.45
C LEU A 284 -5.51 2.97 3.06
N ILE A 285 -6.70 3.48 2.98
CA ILE A 285 -7.41 3.73 1.72
C ILE A 285 -7.15 5.18 1.31
N SER A 286 -6.80 5.40 0.06
CA SER A 286 -6.63 6.73 -0.51
C SER A 286 -7.48 6.87 -1.76
N LEU A 287 -8.37 7.86 -1.74
CA LEU A 287 -9.31 8.17 -2.80
C LEU A 287 -8.99 9.55 -3.38
N PRO A 288 -8.41 9.62 -4.59
CA PRO A 288 -8.26 10.88 -5.29
C PRO A 288 -9.59 11.32 -5.90
N VAL A 289 -9.99 12.57 -5.67
CA VAL A 289 -11.18 13.18 -6.26
C VAL A 289 -10.77 14.39 -7.06
N GLU A 290 -10.90 14.29 -8.38
CA GLU A 290 -10.53 15.32 -9.35
C GLU A 290 -11.69 16.27 -9.65
N ASN A 291 -11.37 17.43 -10.24
CA ASN A 291 -12.34 18.43 -10.72
C ASN A 291 -13.31 18.89 -9.63
N VAL A 292 -12.76 19.31 -8.50
CA VAL A 292 -13.53 19.72 -7.32
C VAL A 292 -13.86 21.21 -7.28
N GLU A 293 -13.46 21.98 -8.28
CA GLU A 293 -13.61 23.46 -8.35
C GLU A 293 -15.06 23.94 -8.18
N GLU A 294 -16.04 23.12 -8.59
CA GLU A 294 -17.47 23.42 -8.44
C GLU A 294 -18.18 22.51 -7.44
N LEU A 295 -17.42 21.80 -6.61
CA LEU A 295 -17.97 20.80 -5.69
C LEU A 295 -18.72 21.49 -4.54
N LYS A 296 -20.01 21.17 -4.39
CA LYS A 296 -20.82 21.62 -3.25
C LYS A 296 -20.82 20.63 -2.10
N SER A 297 -20.85 19.37 -2.42
CA SER A 297 -20.73 18.32 -1.42
C SER A 297 -20.19 17.03 -2.02
N LEU A 298 -19.59 16.23 -1.17
CA LEU A 298 -19.07 14.91 -1.46
C LEU A 298 -19.67 13.93 -0.48
N LYS A 299 -20.20 12.83 -1.02
CA LYS A 299 -20.64 11.67 -0.23
C LYS A 299 -19.74 10.50 -0.55
N VAL A 300 -19.30 9.80 0.47
CA VAL A 300 -18.52 8.55 0.34
C VAL A 300 -19.21 7.46 1.14
N TRP A 301 -19.41 6.32 0.51
CA TRP A 301 -20.02 5.15 1.15
C TRP A 301 -19.43 3.86 0.63
N THR A 302 -19.61 2.80 1.39
CA THR A 302 -19.27 1.43 0.98
C THR A 302 -20.51 0.63 0.66
N VAL A 303 -20.38 -0.30 -0.26
CA VAL A 303 -21.35 -1.37 -0.51
C VAL A 303 -20.71 -2.69 -0.11
N GLN A 304 -21.16 -3.24 1.01
CA GLN A 304 -20.64 -4.49 1.55
C GLN A 304 -21.49 -5.67 1.06
N SER A 305 -20.83 -6.71 0.57
CA SER A 305 -21.47 -7.98 0.21
C SER A 305 -21.34 -9.05 1.30
N THR A 306 -20.65 -8.75 2.38
CA THR A 306 -20.42 -9.64 3.52
C THR A 306 -20.98 -9.04 4.81
N ASN A 307 -21.21 -9.89 5.82
CA ASN A 307 -21.58 -9.45 7.17
C ASN A 307 -20.36 -9.18 8.06
N ALA A 308 -19.14 -9.22 7.49
CA ALA A 308 -17.93 -8.95 8.25
C ALA A 308 -17.86 -7.46 8.58
N PRO A 309 -17.62 -7.08 9.85
CA PRO A 309 -17.54 -5.68 10.23
C PRO A 309 -16.30 -5.01 9.60
N LEU A 310 -16.50 -3.82 9.05
CA LEU A 310 -15.43 -2.90 8.71
C LEU A 310 -15.30 -1.87 9.83
N HIS A 311 -14.10 -1.69 10.33
CA HIS A 311 -13.79 -0.60 11.25
C HIS A 311 -13.11 0.49 10.45
N ILE A 312 -13.59 1.72 10.53
CA ILE A 312 -13.04 2.88 9.84
C ILE A 312 -12.62 3.90 10.89
N ASP A 313 -11.42 4.45 10.71
CA ASP A 313 -10.87 5.45 11.60
C ASP A 313 -10.01 6.47 10.85
N ASN A 314 -9.77 7.63 11.47
CA ASN A 314 -8.93 8.70 10.98
C ASN A 314 -9.19 9.08 9.52
N VAL A 315 -10.38 9.60 9.23
CA VAL A 315 -10.69 10.16 7.93
C VAL A 315 -10.04 11.54 7.81
N LEU A 316 -9.17 11.69 6.83
CA LEU A 316 -8.51 12.95 6.48
C LEU A 316 -8.89 13.34 5.05
N ILE A 317 -9.43 14.54 4.88
CA ILE A 317 -9.69 15.15 3.58
C ILE A 317 -8.80 16.37 3.47
N ARG A 318 -8.03 16.43 2.40
CA ARG A 318 -7.07 17.52 2.17
C ARG A 318 -6.86 17.77 0.68
N SER A 319 -6.36 18.95 0.35
CA SER A 319 -5.78 19.21 -0.96
C SER A 319 -4.59 18.26 -1.22
N SER A 320 -4.38 17.86 -2.46
CA SER A 320 -3.19 17.09 -2.84
C SER A 320 -1.87 17.85 -2.60
N LYS A 321 -1.93 19.18 -2.49
CA LYS A 321 -0.78 20.06 -2.25
C LYS A 321 -0.54 20.33 -0.76
N SER A 322 -1.52 20.08 0.11
CA SER A 322 -1.38 20.30 1.54
C SER A 322 -0.73 19.11 2.22
N THR A 323 0.10 19.40 3.21
CA THR A 323 0.74 18.40 4.08
C THR A 323 0.28 18.64 5.50
N VAL A 324 -0.26 17.61 6.13
CA VAL A 324 -0.72 17.65 7.53
C VAL A 324 0.29 16.89 8.37
N ILE A 325 0.88 17.55 9.35
CA ILE A 325 1.82 16.91 10.29
C ILE A 325 1.32 17.12 11.71
N ARG A 326 1.35 16.07 12.49
CA ARG A 326 0.92 16.10 13.88
C ARG A 326 1.75 15.15 14.75
N LYS A 327 1.76 15.47 16.03
CA LYS A 327 2.34 14.62 17.05
C LYS A 327 1.35 14.47 18.20
N LYS A 328 1.04 13.23 18.56
CA LYS A 328 0.18 12.88 19.69
C LYS A 328 0.93 11.90 20.59
N GLY A 329 1.41 12.37 21.74
CA GLY A 329 2.30 11.57 22.58
C GLY A 329 3.55 11.11 21.82
N ASN A 330 3.72 9.80 21.70
CA ASN A 330 4.83 9.17 20.95
C ASN A 330 4.49 8.85 19.50
N ILE A 331 3.31 9.25 19.01
CA ILE A 331 2.88 9.02 17.63
C ILE A 331 3.16 10.28 16.84
N LEU A 332 3.96 10.12 15.79
CA LEU A 332 4.20 11.12 14.77
C LEU A 332 3.36 10.77 13.56
N GLN A 333 2.67 11.74 12.99
CA GLN A 333 1.85 11.57 11.80
C GLN A 333 2.20 12.64 10.77
N LYS A 334 2.28 12.20 9.50
CA LYS A 334 2.34 13.08 8.32
C LYS A 334 1.24 12.66 7.37
N ASP A 335 0.37 13.59 7.01
CA ASP A 335 -0.89 13.29 6.30
C ASP A 335 -1.67 12.22 7.07
N ASN A 336 -2.09 11.15 6.43
CA ASN A 336 -2.72 10.04 7.13
C ASN A 336 -1.76 8.86 7.44
N TYR A 337 -0.46 9.09 7.37
CA TYR A 337 0.58 8.13 7.75
C TYR A 337 1.11 8.38 9.15
N PHE A 338 1.49 7.33 9.87
CA PHE A 338 1.96 7.48 11.23
C PHE A 338 3.13 6.56 11.56
N TRP A 339 3.90 6.99 12.55
CA TRP A 339 5.00 6.23 13.14
C TRP A 339 4.87 6.30 14.65
N SER A 340 4.85 5.14 15.30
CA SER A 340 5.02 5.07 16.73
C SER A 340 6.52 4.97 17.05
N ASP A 341 6.98 5.68 18.08
CA ASP A 341 8.25 5.35 18.67
C ASP A 341 8.03 4.06 19.46
N SER A 342 8.25 2.91 18.81
CA SER A 342 8.25 1.63 19.50
C SER A 342 9.34 1.66 20.58
N LYS A 343 8.92 1.39 21.81
CA LYS A 343 9.81 1.14 22.93
C LYS A 343 10.72 -0.04 22.65
#